data_7d328c72d3edd2ff804a5076823ea4fd
#
_entry.id   7d328c72d3edd2ff804a5076823ea4fd
#
_cell.length_a   1.000
_cell.length_b   1.000
_cell.length_c   1.000
_cell.angle_alpha   90.00
_cell.angle_beta   90.00
_cell.angle_gamma   90.00
#
_symmetry.space_group_name_H-M   'P 1'
#
loop_
_entity.id
_entity.type
_entity.pdbx_description
1 polymer ?
#
loop_
_entity_poly.entity_id
_entity_poly.type
_entity_poly.pdbx_seq_one_letter_code
_entity_poly.pdbx_strand_id
1 'polypeptide(L)'
;MGMKSVFLRSSAMTYQIRPITAADRLLVTQWAQAEGFCPGIGDVGIYCDTDRGGVWIGEWDGEPVGCIAGIRYDHHYGFIGLFLVKTEFRGRGFGVALWQQAIAHLQDLTCVGLEAALQRVEDYQKWGFEPAYYTRRYQLPPADRRCCVRPLMAPDLPPGYQLIAGSDLTEATIQAYDARHEATPRPLFLHEWLRRPEGKVMVILDAQGECCGYGRIRPCLLPDDTAKGWRLGPVMADSTLLAGALLDTLLSDRQGMVLIDVPEVNKDAIYLLEERGFELGLLNLRMYKGTPPDLPLEDVYGLACLELG
;
A
#
# COMPACT_ATOMS: atom_id res chain seq x y z
N MET A 1 23.27 -56.23 -31.08
CA MET A 1 23.32 -54.78 -31.35
C MET A 1 21.95 -54.22 -30.97
N GLY A 2 21.81 -53.81 -29.72
CA GLY A 2 20.54 -53.38 -29.11
C GLY A 2 20.43 -51.86 -29.17
N MET A 3 19.49 -51.37 -29.98
CA MET A 3 19.10 -49.96 -29.99
C MET A 3 18.39 -49.62 -28.68
N LYS A 4 19.03 -48.83 -27.79
CA LYS A 4 18.35 -48.19 -26.66
C LYS A 4 17.51 -47.06 -27.20
N SER A 5 16.19 -47.23 -27.16
CA SER A 5 15.22 -46.17 -27.41
C SER A 5 15.30 -45.17 -26.25
N VAL A 6 15.81 -43.96 -26.52
CA VAL A 6 15.76 -42.84 -25.63
C VAL A 6 14.36 -42.22 -25.70
N PHE A 7 13.50 -42.55 -24.76
CA PHE A 7 12.23 -41.84 -24.58
C PHE A 7 12.56 -40.44 -24.02
N LEU A 8 12.61 -39.44 -24.90
CA LEU A 8 12.48 -38.04 -24.52
C LEU A 8 11.03 -37.83 -24.03
N ARG A 9 10.83 -37.78 -22.75
CA ARG A 9 9.59 -37.24 -22.16
C ARG A 9 9.53 -35.78 -22.52
N SER A 10 8.72 -35.41 -23.50
CA SER A 10 8.25 -34.04 -23.64
C SER A 10 7.34 -33.76 -22.44
N SER A 11 7.87 -33.14 -21.39
CA SER A 11 7.02 -32.56 -20.36
C SER A 11 6.32 -31.38 -21.02
N ALA A 12 5.00 -31.46 -21.17
CA ALA A 12 4.23 -30.31 -21.60
C ALA A 12 4.50 -29.15 -20.59
N MET A 13 4.91 -28.01 -21.12
CA MET A 13 5.10 -26.79 -20.31
C MET A 13 3.79 -26.48 -19.59
N THR A 14 3.85 -26.30 -18.27
CA THR A 14 2.66 -26.13 -17.42
C THR A 14 2.71 -24.81 -16.66
N TYR A 15 1.58 -24.11 -16.67
CA TYR A 15 1.36 -22.96 -15.78
C TYR A 15 0.61 -23.42 -14.54
N GLN A 16 1.11 -23.04 -13.36
CA GLN A 16 0.52 -23.38 -12.07
C GLN A 16 0.42 -22.14 -11.20
N ILE A 17 -0.60 -22.09 -10.34
CA ILE A 17 -0.76 -21.06 -9.32
C ILE A 17 -0.68 -21.72 -7.96
N ARG A 18 0.16 -21.19 -7.09
CA ARG A 18 0.31 -21.66 -5.72
C ARG A 18 0.32 -20.48 -4.73
N PRO A 19 0.00 -20.73 -3.46
CA PRO A 19 0.23 -19.73 -2.41
C PRO A 19 1.70 -19.29 -2.36
N ILE A 20 1.92 -18.03 -1.99
CA ILE A 20 3.25 -17.49 -1.74
C ILE A 20 3.91 -18.21 -0.55
N THR A 21 5.22 -18.43 -0.63
CA THR A 21 6.03 -18.94 0.49
C THR A 21 6.91 -17.84 1.06
N ALA A 22 7.52 -18.07 2.21
CA ALA A 22 8.47 -17.11 2.80
C ALA A 22 9.66 -16.82 1.86
N ALA A 23 10.10 -17.81 1.08
CA ALA A 23 11.19 -17.66 0.12
C ALA A 23 10.83 -16.74 -1.06
N ASP A 24 9.56 -16.66 -1.43
CA ASP A 24 9.10 -15.81 -2.54
C ASP A 24 8.98 -14.33 -2.15
N ARG A 25 8.88 -14.01 -0.86
CA ARG A 25 8.62 -12.64 -0.38
C ARG A 25 9.66 -11.64 -0.88
N LEU A 26 10.94 -12.04 -0.88
CA LEU A 26 12.01 -11.19 -1.42
C LEU A 26 11.88 -10.99 -2.92
N LEU A 27 11.62 -12.06 -3.67
CA LEU A 27 11.44 -12.03 -5.12
C LEU A 27 10.29 -11.09 -5.52
N VAL A 28 9.13 -11.21 -4.85
CA VAL A 28 7.96 -10.36 -5.11
C VAL A 28 8.26 -8.91 -4.76
N THR A 29 9.00 -8.65 -3.67
CA THR A 29 9.45 -7.30 -3.30
C THR A 29 10.33 -6.69 -4.39
N GLN A 30 11.27 -7.47 -4.95
CA GLN A 30 12.13 -7.03 -6.07
C GLN A 30 11.32 -6.74 -7.34
N TRP A 31 10.32 -7.55 -7.66
CA TRP A 31 9.43 -7.27 -8.79
C TRP A 31 8.63 -5.97 -8.59
N ALA A 32 8.06 -5.79 -7.40
CA ALA A 32 7.34 -4.55 -7.07
C ALA A 32 8.24 -3.32 -7.13
N GLN A 33 9.49 -3.44 -6.67
CA GLN A 33 10.51 -2.39 -6.80
C GLN A 33 10.80 -2.07 -8.27
N ALA A 34 11.07 -3.07 -9.10
CA ALA A 34 11.41 -2.90 -10.51
C ALA A 34 10.26 -2.28 -11.33
N GLU A 35 9.00 -2.60 -10.98
CA GLU A 35 7.79 -2.01 -11.61
C GLU A 35 7.41 -0.63 -11.03
N GLY A 36 8.20 -0.07 -10.12
CA GLY A 36 7.99 1.28 -9.57
C GLY A 36 6.91 1.40 -8.50
N PHE A 37 6.51 0.29 -7.87
CA PHE A 37 5.55 0.32 -6.77
C PHE A 37 6.13 0.96 -5.51
N CYS A 38 7.46 0.98 -5.39
CA CYS A 38 8.20 1.51 -4.26
C CYS A 38 7.74 0.88 -2.93
N PRO A 39 7.77 -0.47 -2.80
CA PRO A 39 7.30 -1.15 -1.61
C PRO A 39 8.10 -0.73 -0.38
N GLY A 40 7.44 -0.59 0.77
CA GLY A 40 8.14 -0.47 2.04
C GLY A 40 8.90 -1.74 2.37
N ILE A 41 10.00 -1.61 3.12
CA ILE A 41 10.77 -2.77 3.55
C ILE A 41 9.88 -3.66 4.43
N GLY A 42 9.68 -4.91 3.98
CA GLY A 42 8.84 -5.88 4.68
C GLY A 42 7.34 -5.83 4.38
N ASP A 43 6.85 -4.89 3.55
CA ASP A 43 5.41 -4.76 3.24
C ASP A 43 4.80 -6.06 2.70
N VAL A 44 5.46 -6.77 1.78
CA VAL A 44 4.97 -8.07 1.25
C VAL A 44 4.75 -9.10 2.35
N GLY A 45 5.59 -9.09 3.40
CA GLY A 45 5.38 -9.94 4.57
C GLY A 45 4.09 -9.59 5.31
N ILE A 46 3.81 -8.31 5.50
CA ILE A 46 2.57 -7.84 6.15
C ILE A 46 1.33 -8.30 5.37
N TYR A 47 1.37 -8.23 4.03
CA TYR A 47 0.26 -8.69 3.17
C TYR A 47 -0.03 -10.19 3.41
N CYS A 48 1.03 -11.01 3.44
CA CYS A 48 0.91 -12.44 3.71
C CYS A 48 0.41 -12.76 5.12
N ASP A 49 0.74 -11.93 6.10
CA ASP A 49 0.38 -12.15 7.50
C ASP A 49 -1.04 -11.59 7.80
N THR A 50 -1.51 -10.61 7.01
CA THR A 50 -2.89 -10.09 7.06
C THR A 50 -3.90 -11.14 6.57
N ASP A 51 -3.62 -11.79 5.45
CA ASP A 51 -4.41 -12.92 4.92
C ASP A 51 -3.47 -14.02 4.42
N ARG A 52 -3.33 -15.09 5.20
CA ARG A 52 -2.41 -16.20 4.90
C ARG A 52 -2.72 -16.96 3.64
N GLY A 53 -3.95 -16.84 3.13
CA GLY A 53 -4.40 -17.46 1.88
C GLY A 53 -4.50 -16.49 0.72
N GLY A 54 -4.21 -15.20 0.92
CA GLY A 54 -4.54 -14.12 0.01
C GLY A 54 -3.46 -13.70 -0.99
N VAL A 55 -2.29 -14.34 -1.01
CA VAL A 55 -1.21 -13.99 -1.95
C VAL A 55 -0.74 -15.21 -2.71
N TRP A 56 -0.67 -15.08 -4.05
CA TRP A 56 -0.29 -16.19 -4.94
C TRP A 56 0.85 -15.86 -5.88
N ILE A 57 1.58 -16.92 -6.24
CA ILE A 57 2.62 -16.95 -7.27
C ILE A 57 2.11 -17.76 -8.45
N GLY A 58 2.27 -17.22 -9.66
CA GLY A 58 2.13 -17.96 -10.91
C GLY A 58 3.49 -18.48 -11.36
N GLU A 59 3.58 -19.77 -11.66
CA GLU A 59 4.80 -20.43 -12.12
C GLU A 59 4.61 -21.01 -13.51
N TRP A 60 5.60 -20.82 -14.36
CA TRP A 60 5.71 -21.44 -15.67
C TRP A 60 6.90 -22.41 -15.64
N ASP A 61 6.64 -23.71 -15.78
CA ASP A 61 7.65 -24.78 -15.68
C ASP A 61 8.51 -24.70 -14.40
N GLY A 62 7.89 -24.32 -13.27
CA GLY A 62 8.58 -24.17 -11.99
C GLY A 62 9.32 -22.84 -11.83
N GLU A 63 9.31 -21.96 -12.85
CA GLU A 63 9.84 -20.59 -12.73
C GLU A 63 8.73 -19.63 -12.29
N PRO A 64 8.90 -18.87 -11.18
CA PRO A 64 7.98 -17.82 -10.81
C PRO A 64 7.94 -16.69 -11.85
N VAL A 65 6.76 -16.39 -12.41
CA VAL A 65 6.57 -15.46 -13.52
C VAL A 65 5.58 -14.33 -13.23
N GLY A 66 4.89 -14.38 -12.09
CA GLY A 66 3.95 -13.33 -11.67
C GLY A 66 3.39 -13.58 -10.28
N CYS A 67 2.71 -12.58 -9.75
CA CYS A 67 2.04 -12.64 -8.46
C CYS A 67 0.78 -11.78 -8.45
N ILE A 68 -0.09 -12.04 -7.45
CA ILE A 68 -1.25 -11.21 -7.11
C ILE A 68 -1.56 -11.35 -5.63
N ALA A 69 -2.03 -10.26 -5.02
CA ALA A 69 -2.65 -10.28 -3.70
C ALA A 69 -4.16 -10.02 -3.84
N GLY A 70 -4.96 -10.84 -3.20
CA GLY A 70 -6.39 -10.62 -2.97
C GLY A 70 -6.63 -10.81 -1.48
N ILE A 71 -6.46 -9.72 -0.72
CA ILE A 71 -6.47 -9.74 0.74
C ILE A 71 -7.89 -9.60 1.25
N ARG A 72 -8.30 -10.54 2.08
CA ARG A 72 -9.55 -10.52 2.82
C ARG A 72 -9.30 -9.90 4.19
N TYR A 73 -9.92 -8.76 4.46
CA TYR A 73 -9.84 -8.13 5.79
C TYR A 73 -10.86 -8.74 6.76
N ASP A 74 -12.08 -8.94 6.28
CA ASP A 74 -13.14 -9.61 7.00
C ASP A 74 -14.12 -10.35 6.04
N HIS A 75 -15.36 -10.58 6.46
CA HIS A 75 -16.40 -11.22 5.64
C HIS A 75 -17.18 -10.24 4.76
N HIS A 76 -16.85 -8.96 4.78
CA HIS A 76 -17.48 -7.92 3.96
C HIS A 76 -16.53 -7.31 2.95
N TYR A 77 -15.28 -7.05 3.34
CA TYR A 77 -14.33 -6.25 2.57
C TYR A 77 -13.03 -6.97 2.27
N GLY A 78 -12.56 -6.79 1.07
CA GLY A 78 -11.26 -7.23 0.62
C GLY A 78 -10.64 -6.28 -0.40
N PHE A 79 -9.37 -6.50 -0.71
CA PHE A 79 -8.63 -5.64 -1.62
C PHE A 79 -7.74 -6.45 -2.56
N ILE A 80 -7.70 -6.07 -3.85
CA ILE A 80 -6.81 -6.68 -4.84
C ILE A 80 -5.67 -5.71 -5.14
N GLY A 81 -4.45 -6.18 -4.97
CA GLY A 81 -3.25 -5.43 -5.29
C GLY A 81 -2.07 -6.32 -5.63
N LEU A 82 -0.86 -5.73 -5.69
CA LEU A 82 0.39 -6.43 -5.97
C LEU A 82 0.29 -7.35 -7.20
N PHE A 83 -0.46 -6.91 -8.22
CA PHE A 83 -0.71 -7.68 -9.44
C PHE A 83 0.38 -7.44 -10.47
N LEU A 84 1.26 -8.42 -10.64
CA LEU A 84 2.44 -8.33 -11.47
C LEU A 84 2.58 -9.59 -12.33
N VAL A 85 2.98 -9.40 -13.60
CA VAL A 85 3.48 -10.47 -14.48
C VAL A 85 4.75 -9.95 -15.13
N LYS A 86 5.83 -10.72 -15.07
CA LYS A 86 7.11 -10.40 -15.71
C LYS A 86 6.87 -10.06 -17.19
N THR A 87 7.54 -9.03 -17.68
CA THR A 87 7.30 -8.45 -19.02
C THR A 87 7.37 -9.50 -20.14
N GLU A 88 8.35 -10.41 -20.08
CA GLU A 88 8.57 -11.48 -21.06
C GLU A 88 7.51 -12.58 -21.06
N PHE A 89 6.66 -12.60 -20.01
CA PHE A 89 5.56 -13.56 -19.86
C PHE A 89 4.17 -12.93 -20.07
N ARG A 90 4.10 -11.63 -20.32
CA ARG A 90 2.82 -10.92 -20.60
C ARG A 90 2.20 -11.40 -21.92
N GLY A 91 0.88 -11.27 -22.06
CA GLY A 91 0.14 -11.66 -23.26
C GLY A 91 -0.12 -13.16 -23.42
N ARG A 92 0.28 -14.00 -22.44
CA ARG A 92 0.10 -15.47 -22.47
C ARG A 92 -1.09 -15.99 -21.65
N GLY A 93 -1.92 -15.10 -21.11
CA GLY A 93 -3.06 -15.47 -20.26
C GLY A 93 -2.72 -15.67 -18.77
N PHE A 94 -1.45 -15.64 -18.36
CA PHE A 94 -1.03 -15.90 -16.97
C PHE A 94 -1.62 -14.89 -15.98
N GLY A 95 -1.66 -13.61 -16.36
CA GLY A 95 -2.30 -12.58 -15.56
C GLY A 95 -3.80 -12.82 -15.37
N VAL A 96 -4.51 -13.29 -16.38
CA VAL A 96 -5.94 -13.60 -16.26
C VAL A 96 -6.17 -14.75 -15.28
N ALA A 97 -5.32 -15.78 -15.31
CA ALA A 97 -5.44 -16.90 -14.38
C ALA A 97 -5.16 -16.47 -12.93
N LEU A 98 -4.12 -15.61 -12.67
CA LEU A 98 -3.86 -15.01 -11.36
C LEU A 98 -5.04 -14.17 -10.89
N TRP A 99 -5.60 -13.34 -11.77
CA TRP A 99 -6.76 -12.52 -11.49
C TRP A 99 -7.97 -13.35 -11.08
N GLN A 100 -8.27 -14.43 -11.82
CA GLN A 100 -9.36 -15.36 -11.51
C GLN A 100 -9.18 -16.02 -10.15
N GLN A 101 -7.93 -16.34 -9.77
CA GLN A 101 -7.61 -16.89 -8.45
C GLN A 101 -7.95 -15.89 -7.32
N ALA A 102 -7.55 -14.62 -7.46
CA ALA A 102 -7.85 -13.58 -6.49
C ALA A 102 -9.36 -13.31 -6.39
N ILE A 103 -10.06 -13.20 -7.53
CA ILE A 103 -11.52 -13.02 -7.56
C ILE A 103 -12.25 -14.20 -6.91
N ALA A 104 -11.82 -15.44 -7.15
CA ALA A 104 -12.42 -16.61 -6.54
C ALA A 104 -12.26 -16.62 -5.01
N HIS A 105 -11.13 -16.14 -4.51
CA HIS A 105 -10.88 -16.01 -3.07
C HIS A 105 -11.78 -14.98 -2.39
N LEU A 106 -12.14 -13.90 -3.12
CA LEU A 106 -12.92 -12.77 -2.60
C LEU A 106 -14.39 -12.78 -3.06
N GLN A 107 -14.87 -13.86 -3.72
CA GLN A 107 -16.16 -13.89 -4.42
C GLN A 107 -17.39 -13.73 -3.54
N ASP A 108 -17.28 -14.07 -2.25
CA ASP A 108 -18.37 -14.00 -1.27
C ASP A 108 -18.39 -12.67 -0.50
N LEU A 109 -17.45 -11.77 -0.76
CA LEU A 109 -17.41 -10.45 -0.14
C LEU A 109 -18.43 -9.50 -0.76
N THR A 110 -18.96 -8.59 0.06
CA THR A 110 -19.92 -7.57 -0.39
C THR A 110 -19.23 -6.40 -1.09
N CYS A 111 -17.94 -6.19 -0.81
CA CYS A 111 -17.14 -5.15 -1.45
C CYS A 111 -15.69 -5.60 -1.65
N VAL A 112 -15.16 -5.35 -2.83
CA VAL A 112 -13.73 -5.55 -3.16
C VAL A 112 -13.18 -4.28 -3.76
N GLY A 113 -12.11 -3.73 -3.16
CA GLY A 113 -11.41 -2.55 -3.65
C GLY A 113 -10.17 -2.88 -4.47
N LEU A 114 -9.73 -1.94 -5.29
CA LEU A 114 -8.41 -1.94 -5.94
C LEU A 114 -7.97 -0.52 -6.31
N GLU A 115 -6.67 -0.34 -6.56
CA GLU A 115 -6.11 0.86 -7.20
C GLU A 115 -5.71 0.53 -8.63
N ALA A 116 -6.39 1.15 -9.59
CA ALA A 116 -6.15 0.95 -11.01
C ALA A 116 -5.15 1.97 -11.55
N ALA A 117 -4.11 1.50 -12.24
CA ALA A 117 -3.38 2.35 -13.18
C ALA A 117 -4.34 2.77 -14.31
N LEU A 118 -4.31 4.03 -14.73
CA LEU A 118 -5.34 4.60 -15.63
C LEU A 118 -5.53 3.82 -16.93
N GLN A 119 -4.45 3.26 -17.47
CA GLN A 119 -4.49 2.45 -18.70
C GLN A 119 -5.12 1.07 -18.50
N ARG A 120 -5.47 0.68 -17.27
CA ARG A 120 -6.10 -0.61 -16.92
C ARG A 120 -7.54 -0.49 -16.45
N VAL A 121 -8.08 0.70 -16.35
CA VAL A 121 -9.44 0.94 -15.85
C VAL A 121 -10.48 0.14 -16.63
N GLU A 122 -10.45 0.18 -17.97
CA GLU A 122 -11.38 -0.57 -18.82
C GLU A 122 -11.29 -2.10 -18.60
N ASP A 123 -10.10 -2.62 -18.27
CA ASP A 123 -9.93 -4.04 -18.00
C ASP A 123 -10.65 -4.42 -16.69
N TYR A 124 -10.54 -3.60 -15.64
CA TYR A 124 -11.21 -3.84 -14.37
C TYR A 124 -12.74 -3.64 -14.45
N GLN A 125 -13.20 -2.70 -15.29
CA GLN A 125 -14.63 -2.51 -15.54
C GLN A 125 -15.28 -3.76 -16.17
N LYS A 126 -14.59 -4.49 -17.03
CA LYS A 126 -15.06 -5.78 -17.57
C LYS A 126 -15.29 -6.84 -16.49
N TRP A 127 -14.65 -6.70 -15.33
CA TRP A 127 -14.81 -7.56 -14.16
C TRP A 127 -15.83 -7.03 -13.14
N GLY A 128 -16.52 -5.93 -13.47
CA GLY A 128 -17.57 -5.32 -12.66
C GLY A 128 -17.06 -4.38 -11.57
N PHE A 129 -15.85 -3.83 -11.74
CA PHE A 129 -15.35 -2.76 -10.89
C PHE A 129 -15.81 -1.40 -11.44
N GLU A 130 -16.27 -0.53 -10.56
CA GLU A 130 -16.72 0.82 -10.90
C GLU A 130 -15.76 1.87 -10.32
N PRO A 131 -15.49 2.96 -11.07
CA PRO A 131 -14.69 4.08 -10.60
C PRO A 131 -15.29 4.74 -9.35
N ALA A 132 -14.42 5.11 -8.38
CA ALA A 132 -14.83 5.82 -7.18
C ALA A 132 -14.18 7.20 -7.09
N TYR A 133 -12.87 7.27 -6.93
CA TYR A 133 -12.13 8.53 -6.87
C TYR A 133 -10.69 8.33 -7.32
N TYR A 134 -10.03 9.42 -7.72
CA TYR A 134 -8.60 9.37 -8.03
C TYR A 134 -7.75 9.35 -6.77
N THR A 135 -6.66 8.59 -6.81
CA THR A 135 -5.59 8.59 -5.82
C THR A 135 -4.34 9.20 -6.46
N ARG A 136 -3.79 10.23 -5.80
CA ARG A 136 -2.59 10.94 -6.25
C ARG A 136 -1.38 10.48 -5.44
N ARG A 137 -0.36 9.98 -6.11
CA ARG A 137 0.96 9.82 -5.50
C ARG A 137 1.73 11.10 -5.63
N TYR A 138 2.03 11.69 -4.49
CA TYR A 138 2.93 12.82 -4.38
C TYR A 138 4.33 12.35 -3.99
N GLN A 139 5.34 13.08 -4.44
CA GLN A 139 6.74 12.81 -4.15
C GLN A 139 7.45 14.09 -3.72
N LEU A 140 8.20 14.01 -2.62
CA LEU A 140 9.09 15.06 -2.17
C LEU A 140 10.51 14.65 -2.59
N PRO A 141 11.14 15.36 -3.52
CA PRO A 141 12.52 15.08 -3.92
C PRO A 141 13.50 15.21 -2.76
N PRO A 142 14.66 14.55 -2.82
CA PRO A 142 15.73 14.80 -1.86
C PRO A 142 16.02 16.29 -1.81
N ALA A 143 16.01 16.88 -0.62
CA ALA A 143 16.34 18.29 -0.47
C ALA A 143 17.76 18.54 -0.99
N ASP A 144 17.89 19.35 -2.03
CA ASP A 144 19.20 19.95 -2.35
C ASP A 144 19.58 20.79 -1.13
N ARG A 145 20.77 20.56 -0.56
CA ARG A 145 21.28 21.30 0.62
C ARG A 145 21.28 22.82 0.45
N ARG A 146 20.92 23.32 -0.73
CA ARG A 146 20.82 24.73 -1.10
C ARG A 146 19.41 25.31 -1.07
N CYS A 147 18.35 24.47 -1.07
CA CYS A 147 16.99 24.94 -0.84
C CYS A 147 16.76 24.96 0.66
N CYS A 148 16.63 26.16 1.21
CA CYS A 148 16.15 26.39 2.57
C CYS A 148 14.72 25.88 2.66
N VAL A 149 14.55 24.58 2.88
CA VAL A 149 13.33 24.09 3.50
C VAL A 149 13.23 24.87 4.82
N ARG A 150 12.15 25.64 4.97
CA ARG A 150 11.81 26.33 6.22
C ARG A 150 12.15 25.35 7.35
N PRO A 151 12.98 25.72 8.35
CA PRO A 151 13.22 24.84 9.48
C PRO A 151 11.85 24.37 9.95
N LEU A 152 11.61 23.06 9.94
CA LEU A 152 10.37 22.52 10.48
C LEU A 152 10.35 22.97 11.95
N MET A 153 9.59 24.03 12.22
CA MET A 153 9.35 24.48 13.58
C MET A 153 8.67 23.34 14.32
N ALA A 154 8.88 23.27 15.64
CA ALA A 154 8.12 22.33 16.44
C ALA A 154 6.63 22.50 16.08
N PRO A 155 5.89 21.42 15.81
CA PRO A 155 4.52 21.54 15.30
C PRO A 155 3.70 22.34 16.31
N ASP A 156 3.08 23.43 15.84
CA ASP A 156 2.17 24.24 16.65
C ASP A 156 0.87 23.46 16.85
N LEU A 157 0.88 22.59 17.87
CA LEU A 157 -0.36 21.94 18.29
C LEU A 157 -1.23 22.90 19.09
N PRO A 158 -2.56 22.83 18.93
CA PRO A 158 -3.46 23.59 19.80
C PRO A 158 -3.27 23.22 21.27
N PRO A 159 -3.56 24.12 22.21
CA PRO A 159 -3.52 23.82 23.65
C PRO A 159 -4.37 22.59 23.98
N GLY A 160 -3.80 21.66 24.75
CA GLY A 160 -4.47 20.42 25.14
C GLY A 160 -4.19 19.23 24.25
N TYR A 161 -3.59 19.42 23.07
CA TYR A 161 -3.15 18.29 22.23
C TYR A 161 -1.72 17.90 22.54
N GLN A 162 -1.43 16.60 22.40
CA GLN A 162 -0.10 16.03 22.61
C GLN A 162 0.28 15.14 21.43
N LEU A 163 1.50 15.31 20.95
CA LEU A 163 2.10 14.47 19.92
C LEU A 163 3.06 13.49 20.59
N ILE A 164 2.78 12.21 20.46
CA ILE A 164 3.54 11.13 21.13
C ILE A 164 3.97 10.07 20.14
N ALA A 165 4.99 9.29 20.49
CA ALA A 165 5.38 8.14 19.69
C ALA A 165 4.34 7.01 19.80
N GLY A 166 4.06 6.33 18.69
CA GLY A 166 3.11 5.22 18.69
C GLY A 166 3.51 4.05 19.59
N SER A 167 4.83 3.91 19.88
CA SER A 167 5.35 2.92 20.84
C SER A 167 4.93 3.15 22.29
N ASP A 168 4.51 4.36 22.61
CA ASP A 168 4.13 4.76 23.97
C ASP A 168 2.64 4.53 24.26
N LEU A 169 1.92 3.98 23.26
CA LEU A 169 0.49 3.68 23.33
C LEU A 169 0.19 2.20 23.16
N THR A 170 -1.01 1.82 23.56
CA THR A 170 -1.54 0.50 23.19
C THR A 170 -1.98 0.52 21.74
N GLU A 171 -1.75 -0.59 21.01
CA GLU A 171 -2.21 -0.73 19.62
C GLU A 171 -3.73 -0.50 19.50
N ALA A 172 -4.50 -0.87 20.52
CA ALA A 172 -5.95 -0.73 20.56
C ALA A 172 -6.41 0.72 20.36
N THR A 173 -5.67 1.71 20.87
CA THR A 173 -5.96 3.14 20.71
C THR A 173 -5.89 3.54 19.22
N ILE A 174 -4.83 3.11 18.52
CA ILE A 174 -4.64 3.39 17.09
C ILE A 174 -5.66 2.60 16.27
N GLN A 175 -5.89 1.31 16.61
CA GLN A 175 -6.85 0.46 15.90
C GLN A 175 -8.28 1.01 15.99
N ALA A 176 -8.69 1.53 17.14
CA ALA A 176 -10.01 2.13 17.32
C ALA A 176 -10.19 3.42 16.49
N TYR A 177 -9.11 4.19 16.33
CA TYR A 177 -9.11 5.38 15.49
C TYR A 177 -9.13 5.00 13.99
N ASP A 178 -8.23 4.13 13.55
CA ASP A 178 -8.14 3.64 12.18
C ASP A 178 -9.46 3.05 11.67
N ALA A 179 -10.15 2.26 12.52
CA ALA A 179 -11.41 1.62 12.17
C ALA A 179 -12.56 2.60 11.83
N ARG A 180 -12.43 3.89 12.16
CA ARG A 180 -13.41 4.91 11.78
C ARG A 180 -13.13 5.51 10.39
N HIS A 181 -11.94 5.29 9.84
CA HIS A 181 -11.46 5.88 8.60
C HIS A 181 -11.25 4.86 7.48
N GLU A 182 -11.42 3.57 7.77
CA GLU A 182 -11.21 2.47 6.84
C GLU A 182 -12.50 1.70 6.55
N ALA A 183 -12.53 1.00 5.43
CA ALA A 183 -13.68 0.24 4.97
C ALA A 183 -14.14 -0.83 5.97
N THR A 184 -13.23 -1.30 6.80
CA THR A 184 -13.47 -2.26 7.88
C THR A 184 -12.34 -2.18 8.90
N PRO A 185 -12.56 -2.56 10.18
CA PRO A 185 -11.47 -2.75 11.14
C PRO A 185 -10.44 -3.75 10.60
N ARG A 186 -9.16 -3.39 10.65
CA ARG A 186 -8.06 -4.20 10.11
C ARG A 186 -6.97 -4.52 11.15
N PRO A 187 -7.34 -5.17 12.28
CA PRO A 187 -6.43 -5.35 13.42
C PRO A 187 -5.19 -6.19 13.08
N LEU A 188 -5.31 -7.22 12.24
CA LEU A 188 -4.15 -8.04 11.83
C LEU A 188 -3.16 -7.23 10.99
N PHE A 189 -3.67 -6.44 10.04
CA PHE A 189 -2.83 -5.53 9.25
C PHE A 189 -2.11 -4.53 10.14
N LEU A 190 -2.84 -3.82 11.01
CA LEU A 190 -2.28 -2.79 11.88
C LEU A 190 -1.28 -3.37 12.88
N HIS A 191 -1.55 -4.55 13.44
CA HIS A 191 -0.62 -5.24 14.33
C HIS A 191 0.75 -5.40 13.66
N GLU A 192 0.79 -5.96 12.48
CA GLU A 192 2.02 -6.13 11.72
C GLU A 192 2.62 -4.80 11.26
N TRP A 193 1.77 -3.85 10.85
CA TRP A 193 2.18 -2.54 10.36
C TRP A 193 2.84 -1.68 11.44
N LEU A 194 2.25 -1.64 12.64
CA LEU A 194 2.72 -0.79 13.74
C LEU A 194 3.98 -1.35 14.43
N ARG A 195 4.14 -2.68 14.43
CA ARG A 195 5.26 -3.36 15.12
C ARG A 195 6.56 -3.41 14.33
N ARG A 196 6.54 -3.10 13.03
CA ARG A 196 7.77 -3.08 12.24
C ARG A 196 8.71 -2.01 12.78
N PRO A 197 9.98 -2.40 13.12
CA PRO A 197 10.93 -1.46 13.71
C PRO A 197 11.42 -0.40 12.71
N GLU A 198 11.26 -0.68 11.41
CA GLU A 198 11.63 0.24 10.36
C GLU A 198 10.60 1.36 10.25
N GLY A 199 11.04 2.58 10.49
CA GLY A 199 10.19 3.76 10.39
C GLY A 199 9.80 4.36 11.74
N LYS A 200 8.78 5.19 11.71
CA LYS A 200 8.30 5.97 12.86
C LYS A 200 6.78 6.09 12.80
N VAL A 201 6.13 5.83 13.90
CA VAL A 201 4.68 6.08 14.10
C VAL A 201 4.54 7.24 15.07
N MET A 202 3.69 8.22 14.73
CA MET A 202 3.33 9.34 15.59
C MET A 202 1.83 9.38 15.76
N VAL A 203 1.37 9.76 16.95
CA VAL A 203 -0.05 9.84 17.31
C VAL A 203 -0.30 11.17 18.00
N ILE A 204 -1.45 11.78 17.71
CA ILE A 204 -1.94 12.96 18.40
C ILE A 204 -3.09 12.56 19.32
N LEU A 205 -2.97 12.91 20.58
CA LEU A 205 -4.04 12.78 21.57
C LEU A 205 -4.57 14.16 21.96
N ASP A 206 -5.87 14.24 22.26
CA ASP A 206 -6.48 15.41 22.87
C ASP A 206 -6.25 15.47 24.40
N ALA A 207 -6.85 16.46 25.07
CA ALA A 207 -6.76 16.65 26.51
C ALA A 207 -7.44 15.53 27.34
N GLN A 208 -8.30 14.73 26.70
CA GLN A 208 -8.97 13.56 27.29
C GLN A 208 -8.18 12.27 27.08
N GLY A 209 -7.12 12.32 26.26
CA GLY A 209 -6.30 11.17 25.89
C GLY A 209 -6.89 10.37 24.72
N GLU A 210 -7.87 10.93 24.02
CA GLU A 210 -8.46 10.30 22.82
C GLU A 210 -7.59 10.55 21.58
N CYS A 211 -7.51 9.56 20.71
CA CYS A 211 -6.75 9.67 19.46
C CYS A 211 -7.48 10.58 18.47
N CYS A 212 -6.82 11.63 18.00
CA CYS A 212 -7.30 12.61 17.03
C CYS A 212 -6.49 12.61 15.74
N GLY A 213 -5.55 11.70 15.60
CA GLY A 213 -4.78 11.49 14.39
C GLY A 213 -3.56 10.62 14.63
N TYR A 214 -3.14 9.92 13.58
CA TYR A 214 -1.89 9.18 13.59
C TYR A 214 -1.28 9.13 12.20
N GLY A 215 0.01 8.86 12.14
CA GLY A 215 0.70 8.65 10.88
C GLY A 215 1.94 7.81 11.04
N ARG A 216 2.35 7.19 9.92
CA ARG A 216 3.57 6.39 9.84
C ARG A 216 4.42 6.79 8.65
N ILE A 217 5.74 6.86 8.87
CA ILE A 217 6.73 6.92 7.80
C ILE A 217 7.66 5.70 7.91
N ARG A 218 8.02 5.10 6.78
CA ARG A 218 8.88 3.92 6.71
C ARG A 218 9.79 3.94 5.50
N PRO A 219 10.98 3.29 5.56
CA PRO A 219 11.85 3.18 4.39
C PRO A 219 11.18 2.34 3.30
N CYS A 220 11.43 2.70 2.04
CA CYS A 220 10.96 1.97 0.88
C CYS A 220 12.06 1.77 -0.16
N LEU A 221 11.83 0.85 -1.07
CA LEU A 221 12.73 0.51 -2.16
C LEU A 221 12.31 1.30 -3.41
N LEU A 222 13.17 2.22 -3.85
CA LEU A 222 12.99 2.94 -5.10
C LEU A 222 13.48 2.08 -6.28
N PRO A 223 13.00 2.31 -7.50
CA PRO A 223 13.53 1.62 -8.71
C PRO A 223 15.04 1.81 -8.88
N ASP A 224 15.58 2.95 -8.43
CA ASP A 224 17.01 3.18 -8.32
C ASP A 224 17.51 2.72 -6.95
N ASP A 225 18.22 1.60 -6.90
CA ASP A 225 18.75 0.99 -5.67
C ASP A 225 19.75 1.88 -4.91
N THR A 226 20.30 2.92 -5.56
CA THR A 226 21.26 3.84 -4.95
C THR A 226 20.60 4.96 -4.16
N ALA A 227 19.31 5.19 -4.36
CA ALA A 227 18.56 6.26 -3.74
C ALA A 227 17.83 5.79 -2.47
N LYS A 228 17.84 6.63 -1.42
CA LYS A 228 17.04 6.40 -0.21
C LYS A 228 15.61 6.85 -0.46
N GLY A 229 14.67 5.95 -0.19
CA GLY A 229 13.23 6.20 -0.31
C GLY A 229 12.49 6.02 1.01
N TRP A 230 11.41 6.77 1.16
CA TRP A 230 10.49 6.72 2.29
C TRP A 230 9.04 6.68 1.78
N ARG A 231 8.21 5.86 2.39
CA ARG A 231 6.75 5.90 2.23
C ARG A 231 6.12 6.49 3.48
N LEU A 232 5.30 7.51 3.28
CA LEU A 232 4.52 8.15 4.31
C LEU A 232 3.07 7.67 4.16
N GLY A 233 2.55 7.04 5.20
CA GLY A 233 1.18 6.50 5.24
C GLY A 233 1.04 5.26 6.15
N PRO A 234 -0.16 5.09 6.76
CA PRO A 234 -1.26 6.04 6.69
C PRO A 234 -0.95 7.37 7.38
N VAL A 235 -1.70 8.43 7.02
CA VAL A 235 -1.79 9.69 7.76
C VAL A 235 -3.27 10.05 7.83
N MET A 236 -3.82 10.02 9.03
CA MET A 236 -5.22 10.32 9.30
C MET A 236 -5.29 11.33 10.44
N ALA A 237 -6.18 12.32 10.34
CA ALA A 237 -6.32 13.34 11.36
C ALA A 237 -7.70 14.02 11.31
N ASP A 238 -8.25 14.38 12.47
CA ASP A 238 -9.55 15.05 12.62
C ASP A 238 -9.54 16.51 12.11
N SER A 239 -8.38 17.03 11.69
CA SER A 239 -8.28 18.37 11.08
C SER A 239 -6.98 18.55 10.30
N THR A 240 -7.01 19.51 9.37
CA THR A 240 -5.86 19.95 8.56
C THR A 240 -4.66 20.40 9.43
N LEU A 241 -4.92 21.05 10.56
CA LEU A 241 -3.88 21.51 11.49
C LEU A 241 -3.14 20.32 12.12
N LEU A 242 -3.88 19.31 12.58
CA LEU A 242 -3.31 18.10 13.18
C LEU A 242 -2.56 17.27 12.14
N ALA A 243 -3.11 17.15 10.93
CA ALA A 243 -2.43 16.50 9.80
C ALA A 243 -1.10 17.20 9.48
N GLY A 244 -1.09 18.53 9.44
CA GLY A 244 0.13 19.32 9.25
C GLY A 244 1.20 19.02 10.30
N ALA A 245 0.82 18.95 11.58
CA ALA A 245 1.72 18.62 12.69
C ALA A 245 2.30 17.19 12.56
N LEU A 246 1.48 16.21 12.16
CA LEU A 246 1.94 14.83 11.87
C LEU A 246 2.95 14.82 10.72
N LEU A 247 2.63 15.47 9.60
CA LEU A 247 3.50 15.55 8.43
C LEU A 247 4.85 16.16 8.80
N ASP A 248 4.86 17.30 9.48
CA ASP A 248 6.09 18.00 9.86
C ASP A 248 6.98 17.14 10.76
N THR A 249 6.37 16.44 11.72
CA THR A 249 7.09 15.55 12.64
C THR A 249 7.64 14.30 11.94
N LEU A 250 6.88 13.70 11.03
CA LEU A 250 7.29 12.49 10.32
C LEU A 250 8.36 12.80 9.27
N LEU A 251 8.39 14.02 8.74
CA LEU A 251 9.36 14.46 7.74
C LEU A 251 10.66 15.02 8.36
N SER A 252 10.69 15.39 9.65
CA SER A 252 11.73 16.21 10.28
C SER A 252 13.16 15.75 10.07
N ASP A 253 13.41 14.44 10.08
CA ASP A 253 14.77 13.86 10.03
C ASP A 253 15.03 13.06 8.75
N ARG A 254 14.20 13.23 7.71
CA ARG A 254 14.27 12.38 6.53
C ARG A 254 15.16 12.95 5.44
N GLN A 255 16.05 12.10 4.95
CA GLN A 255 16.88 12.36 3.78
C GLN A 255 16.47 11.38 2.68
N GLY A 256 16.43 11.85 1.44
CA GLY A 256 16.00 11.05 0.29
C GLY A 256 14.59 11.41 -0.16
N MET A 257 14.09 10.65 -1.12
CA MET A 257 12.75 10.84 -1.68
C MET A 257 11.67 10.37 -0.69
N VAL A 258 10.61 11.14 -0.53
CA VAL A 258 9.42 10.73 0.25
C VAL A 258 8.23 10.61 -0.68
N LEU A 259 7.50 9.51 -0.57
CA LEU A 259 6.29 9.23 -1.34
C LEU A 259 5.08 9.16 -0.41
N ILE A 260 3.95 9.72 -0.84
CA ILE A 260 2.66 9.65 -0.16
C ILE A 260 1.54 9.51 -1.17
N ASP A 261 0.56 8.66 -0.87
CA ASP A 261 -0.62 8.42 -1.72
C ASP A 261 -1.85 9.04 -1.07
N VAL A 262 -2.56 9.92 -1.79
CA VAL A 262 -3.64 10.77 -1.22
C VAL A 262 -4.91 10.63 -2.05
N PRO A 263 -6.09 10.45 -1.43
CA PRO A 263 -7.36 10.60 -2.12
C PRO A 263 -7.52 12.01 -2.71
N GLU A 264 -7.81 12.12 -4.02
CA GLU A 264 -7.93 13.44 -4.68
C GLU A 264 -9.05 14.31 -4.10
N VAL A 265 -10.03 13.69 -3.48
CA VAL A 265 -11.17 14.39 -2.85
C VAL A 265 -10.73 15.21 -1.64
N ASN A 266 -9.67 14.80 -0.92
CA ASN A 266 -9.10 15.58 0.18
C ASN A 266 -8.21 16.72 -0.35
N LYS A 267 -8.83 17.89 -0.55
CA LYS A 267 -8.13 19.08 -1.07
C LYS A 267 -7.16 19.69 -0.06
N ASP A 268 -7.45 19.54 1.23
CA ASP A 268 -6.58 20.01 2.31
C ASP A 268 -5.29 19.20 2.36
N ALA A 269 -5.36 17.89 2.15
CA ALA A 269 -4.19 17.04 2.03
C ALA A 269 -3.30 17.47 0.85
N ILE A 270 -3.89 17.72 -0.31
CA ILE A 270 -3.18 18.21 -1.50
C ILE A 270 -2.49 19.54 -1.19
N TYR A 271 -3.22 20.49 -0.62
CA TYR A 271 -2.69 21.80 -0.26
C TYR A 271 -1.50 21.69 0.72
N LEU A 272 -1.64 20.89 1.79
CA LEU A 272 -0.56 20.68 2.76
C LEU A 272 0.71 20.09 2.15
N LEU A 273 0.55 19.19 1.18
CA LEU A 273 1.70 18.56 0.51
C LEU A 273 2.39 19.53 -0.45
N GLU A 274 1.62 20.25 -1.27
CA GLU A 274 2.15 21.22 -2.23
C GLU A 274 2.88 22.37 -1.53
N GLU A 275 2.35 22.87 -0.39
CA GLU A 275 3.06 23.84 0.46
C GLU A 275 4.40 23.34 1.01
N ARG A 276 4.55 22.02 1.17
CA ARG A 276 5.79 21.38 1.63
C ARG A 276 6.72 20.98 0.50
N GLY A 277 6.38 21.36 -0.76
CA GLY A 277 7.19 21.11 -1.94
C GLY A 277 7.05 19.70 -2.51
N PHE A 278 5.99 18.98 -2.16
CA PHE A 278 5.68 17.74 -2.85
C PHE A 278 5.15 18.02 -4.26
N GLU A 279 5.53 17.17 -5.19
CA GLU A 279 5.13 17.23 -6.60
C GLU A 279 4.30 16.00 -6.96
N LEU A 280 3.30 16.18 -7.85
CA LEU A 280 2.51 15.07 -8.36
C LEU A 280 3.37 14.15 -9.22
N GLY A 281 3.47 12.88 -8.85
CA GLY A 281 4.23 11.86 -9.57
C GLY A 281 3.38 10.89 -10.35
N LEU A 282 2.30 10.38 -9.76
CA LEU A 282 1.48 9.32 -10.34
C LEU A 282 0.00 9.54 -10.00
N LEU A 283 -0.88 9.14 -10.92
CA LEU A 283 -2.33 9.15 -10.73
C LEU A 283 -2.89 7.74 -10.94
N ASN A 284 -3.61 7.25 -9.95
CA ASN A 284 -4.38 6.01 -9.99
C ASN A 284 -5.87 6.30 -9.83
N LEU A 285 -6.70 5.29 -10.05
CA LEU A 285 -8.14 5.35 -9.86
C LEU A 285 -8.54 4.27 -8.85
N ARG A 286 -9.08 4.67 -7.70
CA ARG A 286 -9.74 3.75 -6.78
C ARG A 286 -11.00 3.22 -7.43
N MET A 287 -11.14 1.91 -7.43
CA MET A 287 -12.32 1.25 -7.96
C MET A 287 -12.85 0.24 -6.96
N TYR A 288 -14.17 0.01 -7.00
CA TYR A 288 -14.82 -0.98 -6.16
C TYR A 288 -15.73 -1.89 -6.99
N LYS A 289 -15.80 -3.15 -6.57
CA LYS A 289 -16.83 -4.09 -6.99
C LYS A 289 -17.74 -4.36 -5.80
N GLY A 290 -19.05 -4.23 -5.99
CA GLY A 290 -20.04 -4.29 -4.92
C GLY A 290 -20.36 -2.89 -4.37
N THR A 291 -20.82 -2.81 -3.12
CA THR A 291 -21.20 -1.54 -2.50
C THR A 291 -19.95 -0.81 -1.97
N PRO A 292 -19.57 0.36 -2.51
CA PRO A 292 -18.45 1.12 -1.99
C PRO A 292 -18.66 1.49 -0.53
N PRO A 293 -17.59 1.49 0.30
CA PRO A 293 -17.68 1.95 1.68
C PRO A 293 -17.90 3.47 1.73
N ASP A 294 -18.64 3.92 2.73
CA ASP A 294 -18.78 5.34 3.06
C ASP A 294 -17.63 5.71 4.00
N LEU A 295 -16.68 6.49 3.50
CA LEU A 295 -15.42 6.81 4.21
C LEU A 295 -15.29 8.32 4.41
N PRO A 296 -14.83 8.79 5.57
CA PRO A 296 -14.48 10.19 5.82
C PRO A 296 -13.14 10.53 5.13
N LEU A 297 -13.17 10.58 3.79
CA LEU A 297 -11.94 10.78 2.99
C LEU A 297 -11.29 12.14 3.23
N GLU A 298 -12.04 13.12 3.77
CA GLU A 298 -11.52 14.41 4.21
C GLU A 298 -10.54 14.30 5.39
N ASP A 299 -10.62 13.24 6.19
CA ASP A 299 -9.73 12.97 7.31
C ASP A 299 -8.53 12.07 6.91
N VAL A 300 -8.51 11.58 5.67
CA VAL A 300 -7.44 10.72 5.12
C VAL A 300 -6.44 11.57 4.35
N TYR A 301 -5.35 11.95 5.00
CA TYR A 301 -4.25 12.74 4.43
C TYR A 301 -3.18 11.88 3.76
N GLY A 302 -3.22 10.57 3.93
CA GLY A 302 -2.35 9.61 3.29
C GLY A 302 -2.83 8.18 3.48
N LEU A 303 -2.92 7.42 2.40
CA LEU A 303 -3.23 6.00 2.43
C LEU A 303 -2.06 5.18 2.97
N ALA A 304 -2.32 4.03 3.55
CA ALA A 304 -1.27 3.11 4.01
C ALA A 304 -0.36 2.67 2.85
N CYS A 305 -0.96 2.22 1.77
CA CYS A 305 -0.32 1.88 0.49
C CYS A 305 -1.37 1.67 -0.61
N LEU A 306 -0.95 1.64 -1.88
CA LEU A 306 -1.85 1.39 -3.01
C LEU A 306 -2.17 -0.10 -3.19
N GLU A 307 -1.34 -0.96 -2.63
CA GLU A 307 -1.42 -2.40 -2.84
C GLU A 307 -2.44 -3.10 -1.93
N LEU A 308 -2.87 -2.43 -0.85
CA LEU A 308 -3.84 -2.97 0.12
C LEU A 308 -4.99 -2.02 0.46
N GLY A 309 -4.97 -0.79 -0.05
CA GLY A 309 -5.97 0.23 0.25
C GLY A 309 -5.65 1.13 1.40
#